data_d6a5d24a97507892bb2e0393b6aa3ed6
#
_entry.id   d6a5d24a97507892bb2e0393b6aa3ed6
#
_cell.length_a   1.000
_cell.length_b   1.000
_cell.length_c   1.000
_cell.angle_alpha   90.00
_cell.angle_beta   90.00
_cell.angle_gamma   90.00
#
_symmetry.space_group_name_H-M   'P 1'
#
loop_
_entity.id
_entity.type
_entity.pdbx_description
1 polymer ?
#
loop_
_entity_poly.entity_id
_entity_poly.type
_entity_poly.pdbx_seq_one_letter_code
_entity_poly.pdbx_strand_id
1 'polypeptide(L)'
;DITLTPKDIGTLNSTTMSFSGGAGWFKLATVTMPQASSVVSITLIGGAGFNVGSPQQAGISELVLRAGNGNPKGITGALWQRTSTGFTNFAWVNTSGDTYDIYVAIGNYATGVNIQWDYTSNASVTIHTSPAYSANKPEGLTDGTVYSLYTPSEQFYPPGAPIPWPSDTVPSGYALMQGQAFDKSA
;
A
#
# COMPACT_ATOMS: atom_id res chain seq x y z
N ASP A 1 15.88 -30.66 18.37
CA ASP A 1 14.67 -30.18 17.67
C ASP A 1 15.01 -29.29 16.49
N ILE A 2 14.32 -29.51 15.40
CA ILE A 2 14.48 -28.67 14.21
C ILE A 2 13.35 -27.64 14.19
N THR A 3 13.73 -26.36 14.20
CA THR A 3 12.76 -25.27 14.06
C THR A 3 12.76 -24.81 12.60
N LEU A 4 11.63 -24.97 11.94
CA LEU A 4 11.46 -24.53 10.56
C LEU A 4 10.78 -23.18 10.51
N THR A 5 11.29 -22.30 9.64
CA THR A 5 10.65 -21.02 9.33
C THR A 5 9.81 -21.16 8.07
N PRO A 6 8.87 -20.24 7.81
CA PRO A 6 8.14 -20.26 6.53
C PRO A 6 9.05 -20.32 5.31
N LYS A 7 10.18 -19.64 5.35
CA LYS A 7 11.14 -19.67 4.23
C LYS A 7 11.75 -21.04 4.02
N ASP A 8 11.99 -21.78 5.08
CA ASP A 8 12.58 -23.13 4.99
C ASP A 8 11.69 -24.10 4.23
N ILE A 9 10.39 -23.90 4.28
CA ILE A 9 9.42 -24.78 3.61
C ILE A 9 8.75 -24.09 2.40
N GLY A 10 9.23 -22.91 2.02
CA GLY A 10 8.77 -22.21 0.82
C GLY A 10 7.40 -21.54 0.92
N THR A 11 6.93 -21.24 2.13
CA THR A 11 5.67 -20.52 2.34
C THR A 11 5.93 -19.05 2.67
N LEU A 12 4.88 -18.24 2.52
CA LEU A 12 4.94 -16.83 2.91
C LEU A 12 4.89 -16.67 4.43
N ASN A 13 5.55 -15.63 4.92
CA ASN A 13 5.34 -15.19 6.30
C ASN A 13 3.95 -14.54 6.41
N SER A 14 3.27 -14.78 7.51
CA SER A 14 1.92 -14.24 7.70
C SER A 14 1.64 -14.00 9.17
N THR A 15 0.95 -12.91 9.46
CA THR A 15 0.44 -12.62 10.80
C THR A 15 -0.85 -11.82 10.68
N THR A 16 -1.67 -11.83 11.73
CA THR A 16 -2.87 -11.01 11.81
C THR A 16 -2.76 -10.16 13.07
N MET A 17 -2.96 -8.87 12.92
CA MET A 17 -2.85 -7.94 14.05
C MET A 17 -3.86 -6.82 13.90
N SER A 18 -4.04 -6.04 14.97
CA SER A 18 -4.92 -4.88 14.96
C SER A 18 -4.09 -3.62 15.16
N PHE A 19 -4.43 -2.60 14.39
CA PHE A 19 -3.94 -1.26 14.63
C PHE A 19 -4.88 -0.61 15.65
N SER A 20 -4.37 0.26 16.51
CA SER A 20 -5.17 0.85 17.57
C SER A 20 -6.36 1.64 17.02
N GLY A 21 -7.35 1.94 17.86
CA GLY A 21 -8.61 2.53 17.41
C GLY A 21 -8.54 3.90 16.74
N GLY A 22 -7.43 4.64 16.87
CA GLY A 22 -7.30 5.96 16.25
C GLY A 22 -6.79 5.90 14.82
N ALA A 23 -7.22 6.85 14.00
CA ALA A 23 -6.61 7.07 12.69
C ALA A 23 -5.23 7.71 12.86
N GLY A 24 -4.28 7.29 12.06
CA GLY A 24 -2.95 7.89 12.12
C GLY A 24 -1.87 7.02 11.50
N TRP A 25 -0.65 7.23 11.99
CA TRP A 25 0.54 6.58 11.50
C TRP A 25 1.02 5.51 12.48
N PHE A 26 1.52 4.42 11.92
CA PHE A 26 2.00 3.28 12.71
C PHE A 26 3.34 2.82 12.16
N LYS A 27 4.26 2.49 13.05
CA LYS A 27 5.51 1.84 12.65
C LYS A 27 5.21 0.37 12.37
N LEU A 28 5.04 0.04 11.11
CA LEU A 28 4.66 -1.31 10.69
C LEU A 28 5.81 -2.30 10.83
N ALA A 29 6.98 -1.92 10.36
CA ALA A 29 8.07 -2.87 10.19
C ALA A 29 9.44 -2.19 10.31
N THR A 30 10.43 -3.01 10.63
CA THR A 30 11.84 -2.66 10.49
C THR A 30 12.44 -3.62 9.47
N VAL A 31 13.08 -3.07 8.45
CA VAL A 31 13.66 -3.87 7.37
C VAL A 31 15.15 -3.60 7.28
N THR A 32 15.92 -4.63 6.99
CA THR A 32 17.32 -4.48 6.61
C THR A 32 17.43 -4.84 5.14
N MET A 33 17.83 -3.86 4.34
CA MET A 33 17.83 -3.96 2.89
C MET A 33 19.22 -3.60 2.35
N PRO A 34 20.07 -4.61 2.18
CA PRO A 34 21.41 -4.37 1.64
C PRO A 34 21.34 -3.70 0.27
N GLN A 35 22.31 -2.82 0.02
CA GLN A 35 22.44 -2.12 -1.25
C GLN A 35 23.04 -3.07 -2.32
N ALA A 36 22.35 -4.19 -2.48
CA ALA A 36 22.72 -5.27 -3.39
C ALA A 36 21.44 -5.83 -4.02
N SER A 37 20.59 -4.92 -4.50
CA SER A 37 19.34 -5.25 -5.19
C SER A 37 18.35 -6.03 -4.32
N SER A 38 18.25 -5.68 -3.02
CA SER A 38 17.27 -6.32 -2.14
C SER A 38 15.85 -5.81 -2.39
N VAL A 39 14.86 -6.67 -2.17
CA VAL A 39 13.44 -6.36 -2.32
C VAL A 39 12.67 -6.90 -1.13
N VAL A 40 11.70 -6.13 -0.66
CA VAL A 40 10.74 -6.54 0.36
C VAL A 40 9.35 -6.27 -0.18
N SER A 41 8.46 -7.27 -0.05
CA SER A 41 7.07 -7.18 -0.47
C SER A 41 6.18 -7.47 0.73
N ILE A 42 5.23 -6.58 1.01
CA ILE A 42 4.30 -6.71 2.13
C ILE A 42 2.88 -6.53 1.61
N THR A 43 2.06 -7.56 1.76
CA THR A 43 0.64 -7.50 1.42
C THR A 43 -0.18 -7.24 2.67
N LEU A 44 -1.06 -6.25 2.60
CA LEU A 44 -1.87 -5.77 3.71
C LEU A 44 -3.34 -5.99 3.37
N ILE A 45 -3.99 -6.90 4.09
CA ILE A 45 -5.38 -7.31 3.80
C ILE A 45 -6.22 -7.15 5.06
N GLY A 46 -7.30 -6.41 4.96
CA GLY A 46 -8.27 -6.33 6.04
C GLY A 46 -8.27 -5.00 6.75
N GLY A 47 -8.58 -5.07 8.03
CA GLY A 47 -8.96 -3.93 8.83
C GLY A 47 -10.47 -3.88 8.93
N ALA A 48 -11.07 -4.94 9.48
CA ALA A 48 -12.52 -5.14 9.40
C ALA A 48 -13.34 -4.03 10.07
N GLY A 49 -12.79 -3.40 11.09
CA GLY A 49 -13.54 -2.44 11.87
C GLY A 49 -14.57 -3.11 12.77
N PHE A 50 -15.43 -2.30 13.38
CA PHE A 50 -16.38 -2.78 14.37
C PHE A 50 -17.78 -2.98 13.81
N ASN A 51 -18.24 -2.04 12.99
CA ASN A 51 -19.58 -2.07 12.44
C ASN A 51 -19.54 -2.25 10.94
N VAL A 52 -20.32 -3.17 10.42
CA VAL A 52 -20.35 -3.47 8.99
C VAL A 52 -20.73 -2.27 8.13
N GLY A 53 -21.51 -1.34 8.67
CA GLY A 53 -21.94 -0.13 7.96
C GLY A 53 -21.05 1.09 8.18
N SER A 54 -20.01 0.99 8.99
CA SER A 54 -19.11 2.11 9.28
C SER A 54 -18.03 2.27 8.23
N PRO A 55 -17.28 3.39 8.24
CA PRO A 55 -16.15 3.53 7.35
C PRO A 55 -15.25 2.31 7.41
N GLN A 56 -14.96 1.75 6.26
CA GLN A 56 -14.29 0.47 6.17
C GLN A 56 -12.78 0.67 6.06
N GLN A 57 -12.03 -0.08 6.87
CA GLN A 57 -10.60 -0.22 6.69
C GLN A 57 -10.27 -1.56 6.02
N ALA A 58 -11.30 -2.30 5.62
CA ALA A 58 -11.17 -3.59 4.95
C ALA A 58 -10.75 -3.38 3.50
N GLY A 59 -9.48 -3.33 3.26
CA GLY A 59 -8.92 -3.08 1.96
C GLY A 59 -7.80 -4.04 1.62
N ILE A 60 -7.34 -3.96 0.38
CA ILE A 60 -6.21 -4.73 -0.11
C ILE A 60 -5.19 -3.76 -0.67
N SER A 61 -3.97 -3.85 -0.17
CA SER A 61 -2.86 -3.07 -0.70
C SER A 61 -1.56 -3.87 -0.66
N GLU A 62 -0.61 -3.47 -1.48
CA GLU A 62 0.68 -4.12 -1.59
C GLU A 62 1.76 -3.07 -1.49
N LEU A 63 2.68 -3.27 -0.56
CA LEU A 63 3.82 -2.41 -0.36
C LEU A 63 5.07 -3.10 -0.88
N VAL A 64 5.76 -2.47 -1.81
CA VAL A 64 6.99 -3.01 -2.38
C VAL A 64 8.12 -2.03 -2.14
N LEU A 65 9.18 -2.51 -1.52
CA LEU A 65 10.39 -1.74 -1.23
C LEU A 65 11.55 -2.36 -2.00
N ARG A 66 12.42 -1.51 -2.52
CA ARG A 66 13.62 -1.99 -3.18
C ARG A 66 14.84 -1.14 -2.83
N ALA A 67 15.97 -1.79 -2.73
CA ALA A 67 17.27 -1.14 -2.66
C ALA A 67 18.03 -1.40 -3.97
N GLY A 68 18.89 -0.48 -4.33
CA GLY A 68 19.73 -0.61 -5.52
C GLY A 68 21.15 -1.08 -5.18
N ASN A 69 22.12 -0.47 -5.83
CA ASN A 69 23.52 -0.83 -5.67
C ASN A 69 24.31 0.08 -4.71
N GLY A 70 23.61 0.99 -4.02
CA GLY A 70 24.24 1.90 -3.08
C GLY A 70 24.74 3.21 -3.69
N ASN A 71 24.51 3.45 -4.96
CA ASN A 71 24.92 4.68 -5.63
C ASN A 71 23.76 5.28 -6.45
N PRO A 72 22.93 6.14 -5.85
CA PRO A 72 22.98 6.57 -4.46
C PRO A 72 22.47 5.50 -3.48
N LYS A 73 22.86 5.62 -2.24
CA LYS A 73 22.38 4.78 -1.17
C LYS A 73 20.93 5.14 -0.85
N GLY A 74 20.13 4.15 -0.50
CA GLY A 74 18.76 4.33 -0.05
C GLY A 74 17.84 3.26 -0.58
N ILE A 75 16.56 3.44 -0.27
CA ILE A 75 15.52 2.58 -0.80
C ILE A 75 14.47 3.43 -1.51
N THR A 76 13.72 2.78 -2.39
CA THR A 76 12.49 3.34 -2.97
C THR A 76 11.37 2.38 -2.70
N GLY A 77 10.15 2.87 -2.75
CA GLY A 77 9.01 2.01 -2.51
C GLY A 77 7.74 2.58 -3.11
N ALA A 78 6.77 1.70 -3.24
CA ALA A 78 5.45 2.03 -3.73
C ALA A 78 4.40 1.28 -2.93
N LEU A 79 3.29 1.95 -2.65
CA LEU A 79 2.09 1.35 -2.08
C LEU A 79 1.05 1.27 -3.20
N TRP A 80 0.65 0.06 -3.53
CA TRP A 80 -0.34 -0.21 -4.58
C TRP A 80 -1.67 -0.50 -3.92
N GLN A 81 -2.63 0.43 -4.04
CA GLN A 81 -3.97 0.28 -3.45
C GLN A 81 -4.90 -0.41 -4.44
N ARG A 82 -5.36 -1.60 -4.11
CA ARG A 82 -6.36 -2.31 -4.93
C ARG A 82 -7.79 -1.87 -4.62
N THR A 83 -8.01 -1.34 -3.41
CA THR A 83 -9.31 -0.86 -2.94
C THR A 83 -9.19 0.58 -2.48
N SER A 84 -10.31 1.30 -2.45
CA SER A 84 -10.33 2.69 -1.97
C SER A 84 -10.22 2.80 -0.44
N THR A 85 -10.28 1.68 0.25
CA THR A 85 -10.19 1.59 1.72
C THR A 85 -8.88 0.95 2.10
N GLY A 86 -8.54 1.02 3.39
CA GLY A 86 -7.32 0.42 3.91
C GLY A 86 -6.21 1.44 4.10
N PHE A 87 -5.00 1.03 3.83
CA PHE A 87 -3.82 1.89 4.01
C PHE A 87 -3.77 2.97 2.94
N THR A 88 -3.48 4.20 3.36
CA THR A 88 -3.53 5.37 2.49
C THR A 88 -2.16 5.91 2.10
N ASN A 89 -1.17 5.75 2.97
CA ASN A 89 0.16 6.30 2.78
C ASN A 89 1.20 5.44 3.45
N PHE A 90 2.44 5.60 3.02
CA PHE A 90 3.58 5.04 3.73
C PHE A 90 4.80 5.95 3.59
N ALA A 91 5.72 5.77 4.52
CA ALA A 91 6.95 6.53 4.55
C ALA A 91 8.02 5.71 5.28
N TRP A 92 9.27 6.11 5.14
CA TRP A 92 10.37 5.39 5.80
C TRP A 92 11.42 6.34 6.30
N VAL A 93 12.26 5.83 7.20
CA VAL A 93 13.44 6.53 7.67
C VAL A 93 14.57 5.54 7.83
N ASN A 94 15.77 5.94 7.41
CA ASN A 94 16.98 5.15 7.67
C ASN A 94 17.38 5.33 9.13
N THR A 95 17.50 4.24 9.85
CA THR A 95 17.87 4.27 11.28
C THR A 95 19.34 3.98 11.50
N SER A 96 19.92 3.06 10.74
CA SER A 96 21.34 2.74 10.81
C SER A 96 21.73 1.86 9.62
N GLY A 97 22.89 2.08 9.04
CA GLY A 97 23.41 1.23 7.95
C GLY A 97 22.36 1.01 6.86
N ASP A 98 21.98 -0.24 6.63
CA ASP A 98 20.95 -0.63 5.65
C ASP A 98 19.59 -0.89 6.29
N THR A 99 19.38 -0.43 7.52
CA THR A 99 18.14 -0.65 8.27
C THR A 99 17.22 0.55 8.19
N TYR A 100 15.95 0.29 7.95
CA TYR A 100 14.91 1.31 7.77
C TYR A 100 13.69 0.96 8.60
N ASP A 101 13.07 1.98 9.19
CA ASP A 101 11.74 1.84 9.78
C ASP A 101 10.70 2.25 8.77
N ILE A 102 9.67 1.44 8.63
CA ILE A 102 8.59 1.62 7.67
C ILE A 102 7.33 2.00 8.42
N TYR A 103 6.76 3.15 8.06
CA TYR A 103 5.55 3.67 8.64
C TYR A 103 4.41 3.63 7.63
N VAL A 104 3.22 3.35 8.10
CA VAL A 104 2.00 3.32 7.28
C VAL A 104 0.90 4.11 7.95
N ALA A 105 -0.01 4.65 7.15
CA ALA A 105 -1.17 5.38 7.64
C ALA A 105 -2.44 4.62 7.33
N ILE A 106 -3.34 4.57 8.32
CA ILE A 106 -4.63 3.91 8.18
C ILE A 106 -5.67 4.60 9.05
N GLY A 107 -6.93 4.45 8.69
CA GLY A 107 -8.03 5.05 9.42
C GLY A 107 -8.42 4.32 10.71
N ASN A 108 -9.51 4.76 11.33
CA ASN A 108 -9.98 4.25 12.62
C ASN A 108 -10.33 2.77 12.59
N TYR A 109 -10.05 2.09 13.68
CA TYR A 109 -10.55 0.73 13.96
C TYR A 109 -10.14 -0.31 12.92
N ALA A 110 -8.90 -0.26 12.51
CA ALA A 110 -8.33 -1.25 11.60
C ALA A 110 -7.99 -2.54 12.36
N THR A 111 -9.01 -3.31 12.69
CA THR A 111 -8.87 -4.57 13.43
C THR A 111 -8.74 -5.75 12.47
N GLY A 112 -7.97 -6.75 12.88
CA GLY A 112 -7.86 -7.98 12.11
C GLY A 112 -7.18 -7.81 10.75
N VAL A 113 -6.14 -7.00 10.69
CA VAL A 113 -5.36 -6.84 9.46
C VAL A 113 -4.44 -8.04 9.29
N ASN A 114 -4.58 -8.75 8.18
CA ASN A 114 -3.66 -9.81 7.81
C ASN A 114 -2.50 -9.21 7.03
N ILE A 115 -1.29 -9.54 7.46
CA ILE A 115 -0.07 -9.07 6.84
C ILE A 115 0.71 -10.27 6.37
N GLN A 116 1.04 -10.29 5.09
CA GLN A 116 1.84 -11.31 4.46
C GLN A 116 3.06 -10.65 3.85
N TRP A 117 4.24 -11.24 4.04
CA TRP A 117 5.44 -10.63 3.50
C TRP A 117 6.43 -11.67 3.02
N ASP A 118 7.22 -11.24 2.06
CA ASP A 118 8.35 -11.99 1.56
C ASP A 118 9.47 -11.01 1.18
N TYR A 119 10.65 -11.54 0.98
CA TYR A 119 11.83 -10.71 0.72
C TYR A 119 12.93 -11.51 0.08
N THR A 120 13.86 -10.84 -0.58
CA THR A 120 15.04 -11.49 -1.15
C THR A 120 15.90 -12.07 -0.04
N SER A 121 16.67 -13.11 -0.36
CA SER A 121 17.43 -13.87 0.64
C SER A 121 18.46 -13.03 1.40
N ASN A 122 18.87 -11.89 0.84
CA ASN A 122 19.83 -10.99 1.48
C ASN A 122 19.17 -9.94 2.39
N ALA A 123 17.85 -9.85 2.39
CA ALA A 123 17.11 -8.89 3.22
C ALA A 123 16.56 -9.54 4.48
N SER A 124 16.09 -8.74 5.41
CA SER A 124 15.34 -9.21 6.57
C SER A 124 14.20 -8.25 6.91
N VAL A 125 13.14 -8.79 7.48
CA VAL A 125 11.95 -8.02 7.83
C VAL A 125 11.50 -8.43 9.23
N THR A 126 11.25 -7.44 10.07
CA THR A 126 10.59 -7.62 11.36
C THR A 126 9.29 -6.84 11.33
N ILE A 127 8.16 -7.53 11.39
CA ILE A 127 6.85 -6.90 11.50
C ILE A 127 6.57 -6.61 12.97
N HIS A 128 6.17 -5.38 13.27
CA HIS A 128 5.83 -4.97 14.63
C HIS A 128 4.38 -5.34 14.93
N THR A 129 4.17 -6.34 15.78
CA THR A 129 2.84 -6.85 16.11
C THR A 129 2.07 -5.96 17.07
N SER A 130 2.75 -4.98 17.68
CA SER A 130 2.15 -3.93 18.48
C SER A 130 2.72 -2.60 18.01
N PRO A 131 2.31 -2.12 16.85
CA PRO A 131 2.96 -0.98 16.23
C PRO A 131 2.77 0.32 17.04
N ALA A 132 3.84 1.10 17.13
CA ALA A 132 3.78 2.40 17.78
C ALA A 132 2.87 3.34 16.99
N TYR A 133 1.98 4.03 17.69
CA TYR A 133 0.99 4.90 17.08
C TYR A 133 1.38 6.37 17.23
N SER A 134 1.09 7.14 16.18
CA SER A 134 1.16 8.59 16.20
C SER A 134 -0.03 9.17 15.43
N ALA A 135 -0.77 10.10 16.06
CA ALA A 135 -1.88 10.77 15.37
C ALA A 135 -1.40 11.60 14.18
N ASN A 136 -0.18 12.11 14.26
CA ASN A 136 0.44 12.90 13.20
C ASN A 136 1.59 12.11 12.59
N LYS A 137 1.87 12.41 11.32
CA LYS A 137 3.03 11.82 10.65
C LYS A 137 4.31 12.18 11.40
N PRO A 138 5.14 11.20 11.79
CA PRO A 138 6.42 11.49 12.41
C PRO A 138 7.31 12.33 11.49
N GLU A 139 8.13 13.19 12.09
CA GLU A 139 9.05 14.03 11.33
C GLU A 139 10.23 13.23 10.80
N GLY A 140 10.84 13.74 9.74
CA GLY A 140 12.06 13.16 9.19
C GLY A 140 11.84 11.95 8.28
N LEU A 141 10.60 11.63 7.96
CA LEU A 141 10.31 10.50 7.09
C LEU A 141 10.38 10.90 5.61
N THR A 142 10.82 9.97 4.79
CA THR A 142 10.74 10.08 3.34
C THR A 142 9.44 9.44 2.87
N ASP A 143 8.65 10.19 2.12
CA ASP A 143 7.37 9.68 1.62
C ASP A 143 7.57 8.72 0.46
N GLY A 144 6.76 7.65 0.46
CA GLY A 144 6.67 6.74 -0.66
C GLY A 144 5.60 7.16 -1.67
N THR A 145 5.66 6.56 -2.83
CA THR A 145 4.66 6.79 -3.88
C THR A 145 3.47 5.87 -3.67
N VAL A 146 2.26 6.43 -3.80
CA VAL A 146 1.02 5.68 -3.67
C VAL A 146 0.34 5.64 -5.03
N TYR A 147 -0.01 4.44 -5.48
CA TYR A 147 -0.72 4.21 -6.73
C TYR A 147 -2.10 3.62 -6.43
N SER A 148 -3.14 4.22 -7.01
CA SER A 148 -4.50 3.73 -6.87
C SER A 148 -4.86 2.87 -8.08
N LEU A 149 -5.16 1.59 -7.83
CA LEU A 149 -5.47 0.61 -8.87
C LEU A 149 -6.97 0.35 -9.01
N TYR A 150 -7.79 1.03 -8.21
CA TYR A 150 -9.23 0.82 -8.22
C TYR A 150 -9.92 1.84 -9.12
N THR A 151 -11.02 1.41 -9.72
CA THR A 151 -11.89 2.29 -10.51
C THR A 151 -13.33 2.01 -10.07
N PRO A 152 -14.11 3.05 -9.70
CA PRO A 152 -15.52 2.85 -9.40
C PRO A 152 -16.26 2.26 -10.62
N SER A 153 -17.28 1.48 -10.38
CA SER A 153 -18.10 0.96 -11.47
C SER A 153 -18.87 2.10 -12.15
N GLU A 154 -19.29 1.89 -13.39
CA GLU A 154 -19.99 2.91 -14.18
C GLU A 154 -21.22 3.47 -13.49
N GLN A 155 -21.90 2.68 -12.68
CA GLN A 155 -23.12 3.12 -11.97
C GLN A 155 -22.85 4.24 -10.96
N PHE A 156 -21.60 4.49 -10.60
CA PHE A 156 -21.23 5.63 -9.75
C PHE A 156 -21.07 6.93 -10.51
N TYR A 157 -21.12 6.90 -11.84
CA TYR A 157 -21.02 8.08 -12.67
C TYR A 157 -22.42 8.52 -13.09
N PRO A 158 -22.85 9.78 -12.80
CA PRO A 158 -24.13 10.29 -13.27
C PRO A 158 -24.18 10.32 -14.82
N PRO A 159 -25.35 10.19 -15.43
CA PRO A 159 -25.46 10.38 -16.87
C PRO A 159 -24.89 11.73 -17.30
N GLY A 160 -24.04 11.74 -18.33
CA GLY A 160 -23.38 12.94 -18.82
C GLY A 160 -22.12 13.35 -18.10
N ALA A 161 -21.74 12.66 -17.00
CA ALA A 161 -20.48 12.95 -16.33
C ALA A 161 -19.28 12.51 -17.17
N PRO A 162 -18.18 13.29 -17.20
CA PRO A 162 -16.97 12.85 -17.88
C PRO A 162 -16.42 11.58 -17.25
N ILE A 163 -16.09 10.61 -18.08
CA ILE A 163 -15.49 9.35 -17.63
C ILE A 163 -14.03 9.33 -18.14
N PRO A 164 -13.03 9.12 -17.26
CA PRO A 164 -11.66 8.98 -17.72
C PRO A 164 -11.53 7.80 -18.66
N TRP A 165 -10.95 8.04 -19.82
CA TRP A 165 -10.79 7.00 -20.82
C TRP A 165 -9.33 6.92 -21.26
N PRO A 166 -8.69 5.75 -21.14
CA PRO A 166 -7.23 5.65 -21.33
C PRO A 166 -6.79 5.59 -22.78
N SER A 167 -7.71 5.60 -23.76
CA SER A 167 -7.36 5.51 -25.18
C SER A 167 -8.10 6.58 -25.98
N ASP A 168 -7.63 6.81 -27.21
CA ASP A 168 -8.29 7.72 -28.15
C ASP A 168 -9.58 7.15 -28.72
N THR A 169 -9.86 5.89 -28.48
CA THR A 169 -11.06 5.24 -28.95
C THR A 169 -12.25 5.61 -28.08
N VAL A 170 -13.27 6.17 -28.66
CA VAL A 170 -14.49 6.56 -27.95
C VAL A 170 -15.46 5.40 -27.93
N PRO A 171 -15.93 4.95 -26.74
CA PRO A 171 -16.98 3.94 -26.70
C PRO A 171 -18.27 4.43 -27.35
N SER A 172 -19.06 3.49 -27.82
CA SER A 172 -20.36 3.82 -28.38
C SER A 172 -21.21 4.60 -27.38
N GLY A 173 -21.78 5.70 -27.79
CA GLY A 173 -22.62 6.56 -26.95
C GLY A 173 -21.86 7.69 -26.25
N TYR A 174 -20.56 7.79 -26.43
CA TYR A 174 -19.75 8.86 -25.85
C TYR A 174 -19.12 9.70 -26.95
N ALA A 175 -18.75 10.93 -26.63
CA ALA A 175 -18.03 11.83 -27.53
C ALA A 175 -16.72 12.28 -26.86
N LEU A 176 -15.69 12.52 -27.65
CA LEU A 176 -14.44 13.05 -27.16
C LEU A 176 -14.61 14.50 -26.74
N MET A 177 -14.11 14.84 -25.55
CA MET A 177 -14.14 16.22 -25.02
C MET A 177 -12.83 16.93 -25.35
N GLN A 178 -12.59 17.19 -26.64
CA GLN A 178 -11.36 17.81 -27.13
C GLN A 178 -11.60 19.12 -27.88
N GLY A 179 -12.75 19.76 -27.65
CA GLY A 179 -13.04 21.03 -28.27
C GLY A 179 -13.36 20.97 -29.77
N GLN A 180 -13.45 19.81 -30.36
CA GLN A 180 -13.85 19.64 -31.75
C GLN A 180 -15.36 19.89 -31.93
N ALA A 181 -15.74 20.28 -33.14
CA ALA A 181 -17.14 20.49 -33.44
C ALA A 181 -17.92 19.17 -33.31
N PHE A 182 -19.07 19.25 -32.65
CA PHE A 182 -19.95 18.11 -32.47
C PHE A 182 -21.02 18.14 -33.57
N ASP A 183 -21.04 17.12 -34.40
CA ASP A 183 -22.05 16.98 -35.44
C ASP A 183 -23.27 16.21 -34.90
N LYS A 184 -24.38 16.92 -34.75
CA LYS A 184 -25.60 16.34 -34.21
C LYS A 184 -26.30 15.37 -35.18
N SER A 185 -25.92 15.38 -36.41
CA SER A 185 -26.51 14.49 -37.43
C SER A 185 -25.75 13.16 -37.51
N ALA A 186 -24.64 13.04 -36.84
CA ALA A 186 -23.80 11.87 -36.87
C ALA A 186 -24.18 10.83 -35.80
#